data_fe3f869405b943cd1a5e4658a3f78b33
#
_entry.id   fe3f869405b943cd1a5e4658a3f78b33
#
_cell.length_a   1.000
_cell.length_b   1.000
_cell.length_c   1.000
_cell.angle_alpha   90.00
_cell.angle_beta   90.00
_cell.angle_gamma   90.00
#
_symmetry.space_group_name_H-M   'P 1'
#
loop_
_entity.id
_entity.type
_entity.pdbx_description
1 polymer ?
#
loop_
_entity_poly.entity_id
_entity_poly.type
_entity_poly.pdbx_seq_one_letter_code
_entity_poly.pdbx_strand_id
1 'polypeptide(L)'
;MIKTAIQSYLHRNSLTALNPKAVLFDMDGVLYDSMRFHARAWTETAKLHHLTSTPQDFYMFEGRTGESTINILFQRTFGRDATEDERQEMYKQKSDLFNLYNDGSTMEGASEVLQAVKKYKLQSLVVTGSGQHSLISKLDLSFPGSFDPERMVTAYDVQFGKPHPEPSLMGFNKAGVLPSEAFVVENAPMGVEAAVAAGIFTIAVNTGPLPDSVLLEAGANILFPSMNDLAAAWDDIMKACREQL
;
A
#
# COMPACT_ATOMS: atom_id res chain seq x y z
N MET A 1 -9.48 20.11 -8.74
CA MET A 1 -8.77 19.27 -7.77
C MET A 1 -7.65 18.44 -8.46
N ILE A 2 -7.93 17.54 -9.40
CA ILE A 2 -6.92 16.68 -10.08
C ILE A 2 -5.81 17.49 -10.74
N LYS A 3 -6.13 18.46 -11.61
CA LYS A 3 -5.11 19.30 -12.29
C LYS A 3 -4.21 20.04 -11.30
N THR A 4 -4.77 20.58 -10.22
CA THR A 4 -4.00 21.26 -9.17
C THR A 4 -3.04 20.31 -8.46
N ALA A 5 -3.47 19.08 -8.16
CA ALA A 5 -2.64 18.05 -7.53
C ALA A 5 -1.44 17.71 -8.42
N ILE A 6 -1.68 17.48 -9.71
CA ILE A 6 -0.63 17.19 -10.68
C ILE A 6 0.36 18.37 -10.82
N GLN A 7 -0.14 19.60 -10.96
CA GLN A 7 0.72 20.79 -11.04
C GLN A 7 1.58 20.96 -9.79
N SER A 8 1.00 20.75 -8.60
CA SER A 8 1.74 20.80 -7.32
C SER A 8 2.83 19.73 -7.23
N TYR A 9 2.55 18.50 -7.71
CA TYR A 9 3.52 17.44 -7.78
C TYR A 9 4.67 17.77 -8.73
N LEU A 10 4.38 18.24 -9.95
CA LEU A 10 5.37 18.63 -10.94
C LEU A 10 6.29 19.72 -10.41
N HIS A 11 5.70 20.78 -9.82
CA HIS A 11 6.45 21.88 -9.25
C HIS A 11 7.37 21.40 -8.11
N ARG A 12 6.85 20.60 -7.17
CA ARG A 12 7.61 20.09 -6.02
C ARG A 12 8.82 19.24 -6.44
N ASN A 13 8.68 18.46 -7.50
CA ASN A 13 9.71 17.55 -7.98
C ASN A 13 10.54 18.11 -9.15
N SER A 14 10.35 19.40 -9.53
CA SER A 14 11.04 20.03 -10.66
C SER A 14 10.87 19.24 -11.97
N LEU A 15 9.67 18.69 -12.19
CA LEU A 15 9.32 17.91 -13.37
C LEU A 15 8.52 18.75 -14.36
N THR A 16 8.66 18.43 -15.65
CA THR A 16 7.93 19.11 -16.72
C THR A 16 6.64 18.39 -17.10
N ALA A 17 6.56 17.09 -16.87
CA ALA A 17 5.39 16.29 -17.21
C ALA A 17 5.27 15.04 -16.32
N LEU A 18 4.04 14.58 -16.14
CA LEU A 18 3.66 13.29 -15.53
C LEU A 18 3.05 12.42 -16.63
N ASN A 19 3.79 11.40 -17.07
CA ASN A 19 3.43 10.53 -18.18
C ASN A 19 3.29 9.08 -17.71
N PRO A 20 2.21 8.70 -17.03
CA PRO A 20 2.08 7.39 -16.40
C PRO A 20 2.15 6.24 -17.42
N LYS A 21 2.96 5.25 -17.11
CA LYS A 21 3.13 3.96 -17.81
C LYS A 21 2.89 2.77 -16.90
N ALA A 22 2.96 2.98 -15.57
CA ALA A 22 2.77 1.95 -14.56
C ALA A 22 1.97 2.48 -13.36
N VAL A 23 1.27 1.57 -12.70
CA VAL A 23 0.59 1.80 -11.41
C VAL A 23 1.07 0.75 -10.43
N LEU A 24 1.61 1.21 -9.32
CA LEU A 24 2.04 0.38 -8.20
C LEU A 24 0.91 0.37 -7.17
N PHE A 25 0.33 -0.79 -6.94
CA PHE A 25 -0.77 -0.95 -5.98
C PHE A 25 -0.25 -1.52 -4.67
N ASP A 26 -0.63 -0.94 -3.55
CA ASP A 26 -0.63 -1.71 -2.32
C ASP A 26 -1.66 -2.84 -2.41
N MET A 27 -1.56 -3.81 -1.51
CA MET A 27 -2.41 -4.99 -1.53
C MET A 27 -3.53 -4.93 -0.49
N ASP A 28 -3.16 -4.75 0.77
CA ASP A 28 -4.07 -4.80 1.91
C ASP A 28 -4.80 -3.46 2.07
N GLY A 29 -6.13 -3.46 1.95
CA GLY A 29 -6.94 -2.24 1.97
C GLY A 29 -7.02 -1.51 0.61
N VAL A 30 -6.31 -1.99 -0.43
CA VAL A 30 -6.39 -1.48 -1.80
C VAL A 30 -6.95 -2.52 -2.77
N LEU A 31 -6.34 -3.70 -2.85
CA LEU A 31 -6.82 -4.82 -3.68
C LEU A 31 -7.74 -5.76 -2.90
N TYR A 32 -7.44 -5.97 -1.62
CA TYR A 32 -8.24 -6.81 -0.72
C TYR A 32 -8.79 -6.01 0.45
N ASP A 33 -10.03 -6.29 0.87
CA ASP A 33 -10.61 -5.77 2.11
C ASP A 33 -10.12 -6.57 3.33
N SER A 34 -8.80 -6.57 3.52
CA SER A 34 -8.08 -7.42 4.48
C SER A 34 -7.70 -6.71 5.77
N MET A 35 -7.66 -5.35 5.80
CA MET A 35 -7.12 -4.60 6.94
C MET A 35 -7.86 -4.82 8.25
N ARG A 36 -9.19 -4.97 8.22
CA ARG A 36 -9.97 -5.32 9.42
C ARG A 36 -9.52 -6.64 10.06
N PHE A 37 -9.11 -7.61 9.25
CA PHE A 37 -8.60 -8.90 9.72
C PHE A 37 -7.15 -8.81 10.19
N HIS A 38 -6.31 -7.99 9.54
CA HIS A 38 -4.98 -7.67 10.02
C HIS A 38 -5.02 -6.99 11.38
N ALA A 39 -5.81 -5.93 11.53
CA ALA A 39 -5.94 -5.21 12.80
C ALA A 39 -6.44 -6.10 13.93
N ARG A 40 -7.41 -6.98 13.65
CA ARG A 40 -7.91 -7.96 14.61
C ARG A 40 -6.83 -8.96 15.01
N ALA A 41 -6.17 -9.59 14.04
CA ALA A 41 -5.12 -10.59 14.29
C ALA A 41 -3.95 -9.99 15.10
N TRP A 42 -3.48 -8.79 14.73
CA TRP A 42 -2.45 -8.09 15.48
C TRP A 42 -2.88 -7.73 16.90
N THR A 43 -4.11 -7.24 17.07
CA THR A 43 -4.65 -6.89 18.41
C THR A 43 -4.69 -8.11 19.33
N GLU A 44 -5.14 -9.26 18.83
CA GLU A 44 -5.19 -10.49 19.61
C GLU A 44 -3.78 -11.03 19.90
N THR A 45 -2.88 -11.01 18.91
CA THR A 45 -1.48 -11.41 19.13
C THR A 45 -0.80 -10.51 20.16
N ALA A 46 -0.95 -9.19 20.05
CA ALA A 46 -0.38 -8.27 21.03
C ALA A 46 -0.88 -8.53 22.46
N LYS A 47 -2.16 -8.85 22.62
CA LYS A 47 -2.73 -9.24 23.93
C LYS A 47 -2.13 -10.53 24.48
N LEU A 48 -1.93 -11.56 23.63
CA LEU A 48 -1.31 -12.83 24.03
C LEU A 48 0.12 -12.63 24.58
N HIS A 49 0.84 -11.66 24.03
CA HIS A 49 2.20 -11.32 24.45
C HIS A 49 2.28 -10.14 25.44
N HIS A 50 1.15 -9.71 26.01
CA HIS A 50 1.06 -8.61 26.96
C HIS A 50 1.68 -7.29 26.47
N LEU A 51 1.61 -7.04 25.15
CA LEU A 51 2.14 -5.82 24.53
C LEU A 51 1.13 -4.67 24.54
N THR A 52 1.65 -3.47 24.76
CA THR A 52 0.85 -2.24 24.76
C THR A 52 0.51 -1.83 23.34
N SER A 53 -0.78 -1.93 22.96
CA SER A 53 -1.28 -1.53 21.66
C SER A 53 -2.77 -1.21 21.69
N THR A 54 -3.22 -0.49 20.67
CA THR A 54 -4.63 -0.25 20.36
C THR A 54 -4.96 -0.78 18.96
N PRO A 55 -6.22 -1.10 18.61
CA PRO A 55 -6.57 -1.49 17.26
C PRO A 55 -6.19 -0.44 16.20
N GLN A 56 -6.23 0.85 16.56
CA GLN A 56 -5.87 1.95 15.66
C GLN A 56 -4.38 1.96 15.31
N ASP A 57 -3.50 1.52 16.22
CA ASP A 57 -2.06 1.41 15.93
C ASP A 57 -1.82 0.58 14.66
N PHE A 58 -2.58 -0.49 14.45
CA PHE A 58 -2.37 -1.40 13.32
C PHE A 58 -2.81 -0.84 11.97
N TYR A 59 -3.73 0.11 11.95
CA TYR A 59 -4.02 0.91 10.76
C TYR A 59 -2.92 1.96 10.48
N MET A 60 -2.33 2.53 11.55
CA MET A 60 -1.19 3.45 11.40
C MET A 60 0.10 2.74 10.99
N PHE A 61 0.27 1.47 11.38
CA PHE A 61 1.45 0.65 11.05
C PHE A 61 1.31 -0.11 9.74
N GLU A 62 0.17 -0.01 9.08
CA GLU A 62 -0.07 -0.67 7.81
C GLU A 62 1.02 -0.36 6.79
N GLY A 63 1.41 -1.37 6.00
CA GLY A 63 2.50 -1.27 5.05
C GLY A 63 3.89 -1.59 5.62
N ARG A 64 4.06 -1.62 6.96
CA ARG A 64 5.29 -2.09 7.59
C ARG A 64 5.45 -3.59 7.47
N THR A 65 6.70 -4.05 7.54
CA THR A 65 6.98 -5.48 7.71
C THR A 65 6.52 -5.95 9.10
N GLY A 66 6.23 -7.24 9.23
CA GLY A 66 5.86 -7.83 10.51
C GLY A 66 6.94 -7.64 11.58
N GLU A 67 8.20 -7.79 11.21
CA GLU A 67 9.34 -7.56 12.10
C GLU A 67 9.37 -6.12 12.64
N SER A 68 9.20 -5.12 11.76
CA SER A 68 9.16 -3.71 12.17
C SER A 68 8.01 -3.43 13.15
N THR A 69 6.83 -3.98 12.88
CA THR A 69 5.66 -3.84 13.76
C THR A 69 5.92 -4.45 15.13
N ILE A 70 6.47 -5.66 15.18
CA ILE A 70 6.78 -6.36 16.44
C ILE A 70 7.81 -5.57 17.25
N ASN A 71 8.88 -5.10 16.63
CA ASN A 71 9.90 -4.31 17.33
C ASN A 71 9.35 -3.02 17.92
N ILE A 72 8.46 -2.32 17.21
CA ILE A 72 7.78 -1.13 17.76
C ILE A 72 6.98 -1.46 19.03
N LEU A 73 6.24 -2.56 19.03
CA LEU A 73 5.46 -2.99 20.19
C LEU A 73 6.35 -3.39 21.36
N PHE A 74 7.47 -4.09 21.10
CA PHE A 74 8.45 -4.46 22.12
C PHE A 74 9.17 -3.25 22.71
N GLN A 75 9.60 -2.31 21.86
CA GLN A 75 10.20 -1.05 22.31
C GLN A 75 9.23 -0.26 23.20
N ARG A 76 7.96 -0.15 22.80
CA ARG A 76 6.91 0.55 23.54
C ARG A 76 6.63 -0.09 24.89
N THR A 77 6.68 -1.42 24.97
CA THR A 77 6.29 -2.18 26.17
C THR A 77 7.46 -2.46 27.10
N PHE A 78 8.61 -2.86 26.56
CA PHE A 78 9.76 -3.38 27.30
C PHE A 78 11.04 -2.56 27.12
N GLY A 79 11.06 -1.52 26.27
CA GLY A 79 12.24 -0.69 26.00
C GLY A 79 13.36 -1.41 25.25
N ARG A 80 13.06 -2.52 24.56
CA ARG A 80 14.00 -3.29 23.75
C ARG A 80 13.35 -3.81 22.47
N ASP A 81 14.16 -4.22 21.52
CA ASP A 81 13.68 -4.99 20.37
C ASP A 81 13.32 -6.43 20.77
N ALA A 82 12.44 -7.04 20.00
CA ALA A 82 12.16 -8.47 20.11
C ALA A 82 13.37 -9.29 19.65
N THR A 83 13.59 -10.43 20.31
CA THR A 83 14.54 -11.43 19.83
C THR A 83 14.02 -12.07 18.53
N GLU A 84 14.89 -12.80 17.83
CA GLU A 84 14.49 -13.51 16.60
C GLU A 84 13.37 -14.52 16.88
N ASP A 85 13.49 -15.31 17.96
CA ASP A 85 12.48 -16.30 18.34
C ASP A 85 11.13 -15.63 18.67
N GLU A 86 11.15 -14.50 19.40
CA GLU A 86 9.95 -13.74 19.72
C GLU A 86 9.28 -13.20 18.44
N ARG A 87 10.07 -12.71 17.47
CA ARG A 87 9.55 -12.23 16.18
C ARG A 87 8.89 -13.35 15.38
N GLN A 88 9.57 -14.50 15.28
CA GLN A 88 9.07 -15.64 14.52
C GLN A 88 7.79 -16.21 15.13
N GLU A 89 7.76 -16.39 16.47
CA GLU A 89 6.59 -16.88 17.18
C GLU A 89 5.38 -15.94 17.00
N MET A 90 5.57 -14.66 17.27
CA MET A 90 4.50 -13.67 17.15
C MET A 90 3.98 -13.54 15.74
N TYR A 91 4.89 -13.48 14.75
CA TYR A 91 4.46 -13.36 13.35
C TYR A 91 3.70 -14.60 12.89
N LYS A 92 4.14 -15.80 13.33
CA LYS A 92 3.41 -17.04 13.07
C LYS A 92 2.01 -17.01 13.67
N GLN A 93 1.87 -16.65 14.95
CA GLN A 93 0.56 -16.57 15.63
C GLN A 93 -0.36 -15.56 14.96
N LYS A 94 0.17 -14.37 14.62
CA LYS A 94 -0.59 -13.36 13.87
C LYS A 94 -1.04 -13.88 12.52
N SER A 95 -0.19 -14.60 11.80
CA SER A 95 -0.52 -15.15 10.50
C SER A 95 -1.57 -16.25 10.58
N ASP A 96 -1.49 -17.11 11.60
CA ASP A 96 -2.49 -18.15 11.86
C ASP A 96 -3.87 -17.53 12.16
N LEU A 97 -3.92 -16.49 13.01
CA LEU A 97 -5.13 -15.74 13.31
C LEU A 97 -5.68 -15.00 12.09
N PHE A 98 -4.82 -14.37 11.31
CA PHE A 98 -5.22 -13.72 10.07
C PHE A 98 -5.88 -14.72 9.11
N ASN A 99 -5.26 -15.87 8.89
CA ASN A 99 -5.81 -16.90 8.02
C ASN A 99 -7.14 -17.48 8.52
N LEU A 100 -7.36 -17.47 9.83
CA LEU A 100 -8.64 -17.89 10.44
C LEU A 100 -9.76 -16.86 10.17
N TYR A 101 -9.42 -15.56 10.17
CA TYR A 101 -10.42 -14.47 10.07
C TYR A 101 -10.66 -14.00 8.64
N ASN A 102 -9.61 -14.03 7.81
CA ASN A 102 -9.66 -13.47 6.46
C ASN A 102 -10.54 -14.32 5.54
N ASP A 103 -11.58 -13.70 4.99
CA ASP A 103 -12.49 -14.33 4.04
C ASP A 103 -12.00 -14.25 2.58
N GLY A 104 -10.91 -13.49 2.33
CA GLY A 104 -10.32 -13.31 1.00
C GLY A 104 -11.12 -12.38 0.09
N SER A 105 -12.01 -11.55 0.65
CA SER A 105 -12.78 -10.58 -0.13
C SER A 105 -11.90 -9.53 -0.77
N THR A 106 -12.17 -9.24 -2.05
CA THR A 106 -11.53 -8.15 -2.78
C THR A 106 -12.12 -6.81 -2.34
N MET A 107 -11.31 -5.75 -2.43
CA MET A 107 -11.80 -4.40 -2.18
C MET A 107 -12.79 -3.99 -3.28
N GLU A 108 -13.93 -3.46 -2.86
CA GLU A 108 -14.94 -2.94 -3.78
C GLU A 108 -14.36 -1.81 -4.65
N GLY A 109 -14.50 -1.89 -5.96
CA GLY A 109 -13.92 -0.94 -6.93
C GLY A 109 -12.51 -1.29 -7.40
N ALA A 110 -11.81 -2.26 -6.79
CA ALA A 110 -10.45 -2.63 -7.20
C ALA A 110 -10.40 -3.18 -8.64
N SER A 111 -11.35 -4.04 -9.00
CA SER A 111 -11.45 -4.58 -10.37
C SER A 111 -11.72 -3.48 -11.40
N GLU A 112 -12.55 -2.51 -11.08
CA GLU A 112 -12.88 -1.37 -11.92
C GLU A 112 -11.66 -0.48 -12.16
N VAL A 113 -10.86 -0.21 -11.13
CA VAL A 113 -9.59 0.52 -11.27
C VAL A 113 -8.62 -0.26 -12.16
N LEU A 114 -8.47 -1.57 -11.95
CA LEU A 114 -7.60 -2.40 -12.78
C LEU A 114 -8.04 -2.44 -14.25
N GLN A 115 -9.36 -2.48 -14.51
CA GLN A 115 -9.89 -2.38 -15.87
C GLN A 115 -9.58 -1.02 -16.50
N ALA A 116 -9.70 0.07 -15.73
CA ALA A 116 -9.34 1.41 -16.19
C ALA A 116 -7.84 1.52 -16.50
N VAL A 117 -6.97 0.99 -15.63
CA VAL A 117 -5.51 0.91 -15.86
C VAL A 117 -5.21 0.15 -17.16
N LYS A 118 -5.83 -1.00 -17.37
CA LYS A 118 -5.68 -1.81 -18.59
C LYS A 118 -6.19 -1.08 -19.84
N LYS A 119 -7.31 -0.35 -19.77
CA LYS A 119 -7.85 0.50 -20.85
C LYS A 119 -6.80 1.50 -21.35
N TYR A 120 -6.00 2.06 -20.43
CA TYR A 120 -4.93 3.01 -20.75
C TYR A 120 -3.58 2.34 -21.05
N LYS A 121 -3.53 1.01 -21.10
CA LYS A 121 -2.32 0.19 -21.37
C LYS A 121 -1.18 0.45 -20.38
N LEU A 122 -1.52 0.78 -19.15
CA LEU A 122 -0.56 0.93 -18.06
C LEU A 122 -0.23 -0.45 -17.48
N GLN A 123 1.00 -0.63 -17.01
CA GLN A 123 1.40 -1.82 -16.26
C GLN A 123 0.82 -1.76 -14.85
N SER A 124 0.36 -2.90 -14.31
CA SER A 124 -0.05 -3.02 -12.91
C SER A 124 0.99 -3.84 -12.15
N LEU A 125 1.46 -3.35 -11.01
CA LEU A 125 2.39 -4.03 -10.12
C LEU A 125 1.85 -4.00 -8.69
N VAL A 126 2.13 -5.05 -7.92
CA VAL A 126 1.88 -5.06 -6.47
C VAL A 126 3.14 -4.68 -5.73
N VAL A 127 3.02 -3.74 -4.78
CA VAL A 127 4.10 -3.31 -3.88
C VAL A 127 3.55 -3.30 -2.46
N THR A 128 3.74 -4.40 -1.73
CA THR A 128 3.14 -4.61 -0.41
C THR A 128 4.19 -4.88 0.67
N GLY A 129 3.93 -4.39 1.88
CA GLY A 129 4.67 -4.78 3.09
C GLY A 129 4.23 -6.14 3.65
N SER A 130 3.23 -6.76 3.06
CA SER A 130 2.69 -8.04 3.52
C SER A 130 3.53 -9.23 3.08
N GLY A 131 3.72 -10.18 4.00
CA GLY A 131 4.23 -11.51 3.71
C GLY A 131 3.12 -12.58 3.71
N GLN A 132 1.85 -12.21 3.52
CA GLN A 132 0.72 -13.13 3.58
C GLN A 132 0.59 -13.96 2.30
N HIS A 133 1.19 -15.13 2.28
CA HIS A 133 1.12 -16.06 1.14
C HIS A 133 -0.31 -16.38 0.70
N SER A 134 -1.26 -16.41 1.64
CA SER A 134 -2.67 -16.71 1.34
C SER A 134 -3.34 -15.67 0.45
N LEU A 135 -2.93 -14.40 0.49
CA LEU A 135 -3.41 -13.35 -0.41
C LEU A 135 -2.59 -13.30 -1.70
N ILE A 136 -1.25 -13.33 -1.57
CA ILE A 136 -0.33 -13.28 -2.72
C ILE A 136 -0.64 -14.41 -3.70
N SER A 137 -0.83 -15.63 -3.23
CA SER A 137 -1.14 -16.79 -4.07
C SER A 137 -2.52 -16.74 -4.75
N LYS A 138 -3.43 -15.89 -4.27
CA LYS A 138 -4.77 -15.72 -4.83
C LYS A 138 -4.90 -14.55 -5.81
N LEU A 139 -3.86 -13.73 -5.97
CA LEU A 139 -3.93 -12.52 -6.80
C LEU A 139 -4.39 -12.81 -8.23
N ASP A 140 -3.86 -13.85 -8.87
CA ASP A 140 -4.26 -14.19 -10.25
C ASP A 140 -5.69 -14.76 -10.31
N LEU A 141 -6.14 -15.47 -9.27
CA LEU A 141 -7.53 -15.93 -9.17
C LEU A 141 -8.50 -14.76 -8.97
N SER A 142 -8.14 -13.79 -8.12
CA SER A 142 -8.98 -12.63 -7.81
C SER A 142 -8.99 -11.59 -8.93
N PHE A 143 -7.84 -11.41 -9.61
CA PHE A 143 -7.62 -10.39 -10.64
C PHE A 143 -6.90 -11.00 -11.86
N PRO A 144 -7.56 -11.89 -12.63
CA PRO A 144 -6.91 -12.69 -13.69
C PRO A 144 -6.13 -11.84 -14.69
N GLY A 145 -4.86 -12.18 -14.88
CA GLY A 145 -3.97 -11.53 -15.85
C GLY A 145 -3.70 -10.05 -15.59
N SER A 146 -3.94 -9.55 -14.35
CA SER A 146 -3.69 -8.15 -13.99
C SER A 146 -2.28 -7.93 -13.49
N PHE A 147 -1.65 -8.93 -12.89
CA PHE A 147 -0.34 -8.82 -12.27
C PHE A 147 0.62 -9.90 -12.77
N ASP A 148 1.88 -9.53 -12.91
CA ASP A 148 2.98 -10.44 -13.19
C ASP A 148 3.66 -10.80 -11.85
N PRO A 149 3.64 -12.06 -11.41
CA PRO A 149 4.25 -12.47 -10.15
C PRO A 149 5.74 -12.13 -10.03
N GLU A 150 6.50 -12.12 -11.14
CA GLU A 150 7.93 -11.81 -11.16
C GLU A 150 8.21 -10.32 -10.90
N ARG A 151 7.22 -9.46 -11.11
CA ARG A 151 7.32 -8.01 -10.91
C ARG A 151 6.78 -7.52 -9.58
N MET A 152 6.19 -8.39 -8.78
CA MET A 152 5.71 -8.03 -7.46
C MET A 152 6.87 -7.66 -6.52
N VAL A 153 6.57 -6.78 -5.58
CA VAL A 153 7.45 -6.45 -4.44
C VAL A 153 6.69 -6.75 -3.16
N THR A 154 7.26 -7.62 -2.34
CA THR A 154 6.68 -8.08 -1.07
C THR A 154 7.64 -7.81 0.09
N ALA A 155 7.22 -8.13 1.33
CA ALA A 155 8.10 -8.04 2.50
C ALA A 155 9.39 -8.87 2.37
N TYR A 156 9.41 -9.89 1.51
CA TYR A 156 10.56 -10.77 1.32
C TYR A 156 11.60 -10.22 0.33
N ASP A 157 11.22 -9.23 -0.48
CA ASP A 157 12.09 -8.66 -1.51
C ASP A 157 12.95 -7.51 -1.00
N VAL A 158 12.59 -6.89 0.14
CA VAL A 158 13.18 -5.63 0.62
C VAL A 158 13.88 -5.80 1.96
N GLN A 159 14.91 -5.01 2.17
CA GLN A 159 15.57 -4.90 3.46
C GLN A 159 14.80 -3.96 4.40
N PHE A 160 14.30 -2.86 3.85
CA PHE A 160 13.53 -1.87 4.60
C PHE A 160 12.11 -1.76 4.05
N GLY A 161 11.12 -2.11 4.88
CA GLY A 161 9.71 -1.91 4.54
C GLY A 161 9.28 -0.44 4.62
N LYS A 162 8.05 -0.15 4.18
CA LYS A 162 7.42 1.16 4.31
C LYS A 162 7.51 1.65 5.78
N PRO A 163 7.81 2.91 6.08
CA PRO A 163 7.81 4.07 5.17
C PRO A 163 9.11 4.30 4.39
N HIS A 164 10.09 3.40 4.46
CA HIS A 164 11.30 3.51 3.63
C HIS A 164 10.91 3.44 2.15
N PRO A 165 11.53 4.24 1.26
CA PRO A 165 11.17 4.27 -0.16
C PRO A 165 11.55 3.01 -0.96
N GLU A 166 12.37 2.11 -0.39
CA GLU A 166 12.91 0.93 -1.07
C GLU A 166 11.84 0.09 -1.79
N PRO A 167 10.67 -0.25 -1.20
CA PRO A 167 9.65 -1.02 -1.91
C PRO A 167 9.15 -0.31 -3.17
N SER A 168 8.91 1.01 -3.10
CA SER A 168 8.43 1.82 -4.22
C SER A 168 9.51 2.00 -5.29
N LEU A 169 10.78 2.21 -4.87
CA LEU A 169 11.94 2.28 -5.76
C LEU A 169 12.12 0.97 -6.52
N MET A 170 12.01 -0.16 -5.83
CA MET A 170 12.07 -1.49 -6.45
C MET A 170 10.91 -1.70 -7.42
N GLY A 171 9.70 -1.28 -7.05
CA GLY A 171 8.50 -1.43 -7.87
C GLY A 171 8.64 -0.73 -9.23
N PHE A 172 9.00 0.56 -9.27
CA PHE A 172 9.15 1.24 -10.56
C PHE A 172 10.37 0.74 -11.36
N ASN A 173 11.43 0.29 -10.69
CA ASN A 173 12.57 -0.34 -11.36
C ASN A 173 12.16 -1.66 -12.04
N LYS A 174 11.38 -2.52 -11.35
CA LYS A 174 10.81 -3.75 -11.94
C LYS A 174 9.85 -3.45 -13.10
N ALA A 175 9.16 -2.31 -13.07
CA ALA A 175 8.33 -1.83 -14.18
C ALA A 175 9.14 -1.27 -15.35
N GLY A 176 10.41 -0.92 -15.16
CA GLY A 176 11.26 -0.28 -16.16
C GLY A 176 10.82 1.15 -16.50
N VAL A 177 10.32 1.89 -15.51
CA VAL A 177 9.82 3.27 -15.68
C VAL A 177 10.52 4.24 -14.72
N LEU A 178 10.38 5.53 -14.99
CA LEU A 178 10.83 6.60 -14.11
C LEU A 178 9.75 6.93 -13.04
N PRO A 179 10.10 7.59 -11.92
CA PRO A 179 9.09 8.04 -10.93
C PRO A 179 7.98 8.89 -11.56
N SER A 180 8.32 9.78 -12.51
CA SER A 180 7.35 10.59 -13.25
C SER A 180 6.49 9.82 -14.28
N GLU A 181 6.71 8.53 -14.40
CA GLU A 181 5.97 7.62 -15.27
C GLU A 181 5.17 6.58 -14.49
N ALA A 182 5.09 6.72 -13.17
CA ALA A 182 4.35 5.83 -12.30
C ALA A 182 3.33 6.57 -11.44
N PHE A 183 2.25 5.86 -11.08
CA PHE A 183 1.39 6.17 -9.96
C PHE A 183 1.60 5.15 -8.85
N VAL A 184 1.37 5.56 -7.61
CA VAL A 184 1.13 4.65 -6.49
C VAL A 184 -0.31 4.80 -6.05
N VAL A 185 -0.98 3.69 -5.76
CA VAL A 185 -2.30 3.64 -5.10
C VAL A 185 -2.12 3.02 -3.73
N GLU A 186 -2.46 3.78 -2.68
CA GLU A 186 -2.19 3.48 -1.28
C GLU A 186 -3.36 3.88 -0.37
N ASN A 187 -3.53 3.17 0.75
CA ASN A 187 -4.54 3.47 1.76
C ASN A 187 -3.96 3.75 3.15
N ALA A 188 -2.64 3.62 3.31
CA ALA A 188 -1.98 3.71 4.61
C ALA A 188 -0.91 4.81 4.64
N PRO A 189 -0.73 5.53 5.79
CA PRO A 189 0.22 6.62 5.87
C PRO A 189 1.66 6.19 5.58
N MET A 190 2.08 5.02 6.07
CA MET A 190 3.44 4.51 5.83
C MET A 190 3.72 4.25 4.35
N GLY A 191 2.72 3.75 3.61
CA GLY A 191 2.85 3.52 2.19
C GLY A 191 2.85 4.81 1.38
N VAL A 192 2.01 5.78 1.77
CA VAL A 192 2.04 7.13 1.18
C VAL A 192 3.40 7.78 1.39
N GLU A 193 3.96 7.77 2.61
CA GLU A 193 5.30 8.30 2.91
C GLU A 193 6.38 7.64 2.05
N ALA A 194 6.36 6.30 1.91
CA ALA A 194 7.31 5.55 1.08
C ALA A 194 7.24 5.97 -0.39
N ALA A 195 6.04 6.11 -0.95
CA ALA A 195 5.83 6.52 -2.33
C ALA A 195 6.26 7.96 -2.59
N VAL A 196 5.93 8.87 -1.68
CA VAL A 196 6.33 10.28 -1.73
C VAL A 196 7.85 10.41 -1.63
N ALA A 197 8.50 9.67 -0.72
CA ALA A 197 9.95 9.64 -0.60
C ALA A 197 10.65 9.06 -1.83
N ALA A 198 9.98 8.17 -2.58
CA ALA A 198 10.45 7.67 -3.87
C ALA A 198 10.19 8.65 -5.03
N GLY A 199 9.56 9.80 -4.78
CA GLY A 199 9.28 10.83 -5.78
C GLY A 199 8.14 10.47 -6.75
N ILE A 200 7.22 9.56 -6.38
CA ILE A 200 6.14 9.07 -7.25
C ILE A 200 4.83 9.81 -6.93
N PHE A 201 4.03 10.09 -7.97
CA PHE A 201 2.69 10.64 -7.77
C PHE A 201 1.81 9.65 -7.02
N THR A 202 1.41 10.03 -5.79
CA THR A 202 0.72 9.14 -4.86
C THR A 202 -0.76 9.48 -4.78
N ILE A 203 -1.58 8.50 -5.13
CA ILE A 203 -3.04 8.52 -5.03
C ILE A 203 -3.41 7.77 -3.75
N ALA A 204 -3.96 8.46 -2.77
CA ALA A 204 -4.50 7.83 -1.59
C ALA A 204 -5.96 7.42 -1.78
N VAL A 205 -6.36 6.29 -1.24
CA VAL A 205 -7.75 5.83 -1.10
C VAL A 205 -8.05 5.57 0.37
N ASN A 206 -9.01 6.30 0.95
CA ASN A 206 -9.32 6.13 2.37
C ASN A 206 -10.36 5.01 2.56
N THR A 207 -9.88 3.77 2.53
CA THR A 207 -10.68 2.56 2.71
C THR A 207 -10.71 2.07 4.17
N GLY A 208 -10.03 2.78 5.07
CA GLY A 208 -9.91 2.45 6.49
C GLY A 208 -10.60 3.45 7.41
N PRO A 209 -10.44 3.30 8.72
CA PRO A 209 -11.07 4.15 9.73
C PRO A 209 -10.26 5.41 10.06
N LEU A 210 -9.10 5.64 9.42
CA LEU A 210 -8.26 6.80 9.69
C LEU A 210 -8.87 8.08 9.12
N PRO A 211 -8.70 9.25 9.77
CA PRO A 211 -9.09 10.52 9.18
C PRO A 211 -8.32 10.80 7.88
N ASP A 212 -8.97 11.43 6.90
CA ASP A 212 -8.36 11.85 5.62
C ASP A 212 -7.08 12.66 5.81
N SER A 213 -7.03 13.48 6.87
CA SER A 213 -5.87 14.31 7.18
C SER A 213 -4.60 13.50 7.36
N VAL A 214 -4.68 12.27 7.90
CA VAL A 214 -3.52 11.40 8.10
C VAL A 214 -2.84 11.03 6.80
N LEU A 215 -3.62 10.69 5.76
CA LEU A 215 -3.08 10.38 4.44
C LEU A 215 -2.56 11.62 3.70
N LEU A 216 -3.24 12.75 3.86
CA LEU A 216 -2.82 14.03 3.28
C LEU A 216 -1.54 14.56 3.94
N GLU A 217 -1.42 14.46 5.27
CA GLU A 217 -0.23 14.83 6.03
C GLU A 217 0.97 13.94 5.72
N ALA A 218 0.73 12.64 5.41
CA ALA A 218 1.76 11.74 4.88
C ALA A 218 2.26 12.14 3.48
N GLY A 219 1.58 13.07 2.81
CA GLY A 219 2.00 13.68 1.55
C GLY A 219 1.30 13.19 0.31
N ALA A 220 0.16 12.49 0.41
CA ALA A 220 -0.64 12.09 -0.73
C ALA A 220 -0.93 13.28 -1.65
N ASN A 221 -0.73 13.10 -2.96
CA ASN A 221 -0.98 14.17 -3.94
C ASN A 221 -2.46 14.38 -4.16
N ILE A 222 -3.24 13.30 -4.11
CA ILE A 222 -4.70 13.33 -4.20
C ILE A 222 -5.28 12.18 -3.35
N LEU A 223 -6.48 12.41 -2.81
CA LEU A 223 -7.20 11.44 -2.00
C LEU A 223 -8.59 11.20 -2.54
N PHE A 224 -9.00 9.94 -2.60
CA PHE A 224 -10.36 9.49 -2.91
C PHE A 224 -10.96 8.74 -1.72
N PRO A 225 -12.27 8.89 -1.46
CA PRO A 225 -12.92 8.21 -0.35
C PRO A 225 -12.96 6.67 -0.50
N SER A 226 -12.89 6.16 -1.73
CA SER A 226 -12.96 4.72 -2.04
C SER A 226 -12.28 4.38 -3.35
N MET A 227 -12.08 3.07 -3.60
CA MET A 227 -11.63 2.58 -4.91
C MET A 227 -12.67 2.82 -6.01
N ASN A 228 -13.97 2.82 -5.69
CA ASN A 228 -15.04 3.18 -6.63
C ASN A 228 -14.92 4.64 -7.09
N ASP A 229 -14.66 5.57 -6.17
CA ASP A 229 -14.46 6.98 -6.50
C ASP A 229 -13.20 7.18 -7.35
N LEU A 230 -12.12 6.44 -7.06
CA LEU A 230 -10.91 6.44 -7.88
C LEU A 230 -11.21 5.90 -9.29
N ALA A 231 -11.94 4.78 -9.42
CA ALA A 231 -12.32 4.22 -10.70
C ALA A 231 -13.13 5.22 -11.55
N ALA A 232 -14.10 5.90 -10.94
CA ALA A 232 -14.91 6.92 -11.60
C ALA A 232 -14.10 8.13 -12.07
N ALA A 233 -13.05 8.49 -11.31
CA ALA A 233 -12.18 9.64 -11.63
C ALA A 233 -11.02 9.30 -12.59
N TRP A 234 -10.80 8.03 -12.94
CA TRP A 234 -9.60 7.59 -13.66
C TRP A 234 -9.42 8.28 -15.02
N ASP A 235 -10.49 8.39 -15.79
CA ASP A 235 -10.45 9.05 -17.10
C ASP A 235 -10.06 10.54 -16.98
N ASP A 236 -10.54 11.23 -15.94
CA ASP A 236 -10.20 12.63 -15.66
C ASP A 236 -8.73 12.77 -15.21
N ILE A 237 -8.19 11.82 -14.44
CA ILE A 237 -6.77 11.78 -14.07
C ILE A 237 -5.93 11.66 -15.34
N MET A 238 -6.22 10.68 -16.19
CA MET A 238 -5.47 10.45 -17.42
C MET A 238 -5.59 11.62 -18.42
N LYS A 239 -6.74 12.25 -18.48
CA LYS A 239 -6.94 13.48 -19.28
C LYS A 239 -6.09 14.62 -18.74
N ALA A 240 -6.10 14.85 -17.43
CA ALA A 240 -5.31 15.91 -16.80
C ALA A 240 -3.79 15.71 -17.01
N CYS A 241 -3.30 14.45 -17.02
CA CYS A 241 -1.91 14.14 -17.36
C CYS A 241 -1.54 14.50 -18.80
N ARG A 242 -2.46 14.37 -19.77
CA ARG A 242 -2.22 14.73 -21.19
C ARG A 242 -2.29 16.24 -21.46
N GLU A 243 -3.10 16.95 -20.69
CA GLU A 243 -3.31 18.41 -20.88
C GLU A 243 -2.20 19.28 -20.25
N GLN A 244 -1.13 18.67 -19.74
CA GLN A 244 0.04 19.37 -19.19
C GLN A 244 1.04 19.80 -20.27
N LEU A 245 0.90 19.26 -21.45
CA LEU A 245 1.66 19.61 -22.65
C LEU A 245 1.00 20.81 -23.34
#